data_586ee4c8725eb3cf2b64a08299f90bf8
#
_entry.id   586ee4c8725eb3cf2b64a08299f90bf8
#
_cell.length_a   1.000
_cell.length_b   1.000
_cell.length_c   1.000
_cell.angle_alpha   90.00
_cell.angle_beta   90.00
_cell.angle_gamma   90.00
#
_symmetry.space_group_name_H-M   'P 1'
#
loop_
_entity.id
_entity.type
_entity.pdbx_description
1 polymer ?
#
loop_
_entity_poly.entity_id
_entity_poly.type
_entity_poly.pdbx_seq_one_letter_code
_entity_poly.pdbx_strand_id
1 'polypeptide(L)'
;MVGRPPGPVNVYDRAMRRPWLAGVVLLFATAPAAARDLPVSTAAELTSALAAARGGDSVVLASGTYRLRGAYCGTAASAAAPIIVRAATPLGARIEFDGVEGFVVTGRGWRFEGLDVHGVCAVDSDCEHAFHVSGAADDFVLRGSRLVDFNAQLKVNAAMVGGNMEAPDRGLIEGNELFDTHARATSNPTTKLNIDSGDDWVLRRNYIHDFQKGGGDNVSYGAFLKSGGKRGLMEQNLVVCSTSGGSGTRIGLSLGGGGTAPQFCWPAFSPATPCAVEHDGGTLRNNIIAACSDVGIYLNRGRDSHILYNTLVATAGIDFRFDTTTGEAVGNLLTGQLRMRDGATFTGTGNRVGVPDTMFTAWYQDAGHGDLRVRGDVAALLGAGPSRTDVRDDYCGRTRPGGALTVGALEHTLGSCITLPGSPVGGSDGGPVVGADAGAGSGDGGAGGGDAGAPGDDSGGCGCRAGRGAGATTRPALACAALLLLVLGRRRRRAAAAR
;
A
#
# COMPACT_ATOMS: atom_id res chain seq x y z
N MET A 1 42.95 91.58 -3.26
CA MET A 1 41.67 92.00 -3.92
C MET A 1 41.20 90.88 -4.76
N VAL A 2 40.05 90.42 -4.45
CA VAL A 2 39.49 89.14 -4.91
C VAL A 2 38.67 89.34 -6.11
N GLY A 3 39.01 88.68 -7.23
CA GLY A 3 38.22 88.62 -8.45
C GLY A 3 37.22 87.42 -8.47
N ARG A 4 35.95 87.72 -8.67
CA ARG A 4 34.88 86.74 -8.82
C ARG A 4 34.94 86.05 -10.24
N PRO A 5 34.66 84.75 -10.37
CA PRO A 5 34.50 84.10 -11.65
C PRO A 5 33.08 84.27 -12.25
N PRO A 6 32.96 84.15 -13.60
CA PRO A 6 31.67 84.33 -14.30
C PRO A 6 30.77 83.04 -14.18
N GLY A 7 29.46 83.29 -14.22
CA GLY A 7 28.41 82.30 -14.10
C GLY A 7 28.23 81.42 -15.36
N PRO A 8 27.55 80.26 -15.22
CA PRO A 8 27.40 79.29 -16.32
C PRO A 8 26.33 79.69 -17.32
N VAL A 9 26.62 79.35 -18.60
CA VAL A 9 25.77 79.53 -19.75
C VAL A 9 24.73 78.40 -19.79
N ASN A 10 23.45 78.78 -19.88
CA ASN A 10 22.35 77.83 -20.10
C ASN A 10 22.36 77.27 -21.53
N VAL A 11 22.58 75.97 -21.67
CA VAL A 11 22.38 75.23 -22.88
C VAL A 11 21.00 74.52 -22.78
N TYR A 12 20.07 74.94 -23.62
CA TYR A 12 18.75 74.29 -23.77
C TYR A 12 18.95 72.89 -24.38
N ASP A 13 18.71 71.90 -23.54
CA ASP A 13 18.71 70.51 -23.98
C ASP A 13 17.27 70.14 -24.46
N ARG A 14 17.20 69.87 -25.76
CA ARG A 14 15.95 69.45 -26.42
C ARG A 14 15.71 67.98 -26.08
N ALA A 15 14.89 67.73 -25.08
CA ALA A 15 14.42 66.38 -24.77
C ALA A 15 13.53 65.83 -25.88
N MET A 16 14.04 64.91 -26.67
CA MET A 16 13.25 64.07 -27.58
C MET A 16 12.33 63.14 -26.78
N ARG A 17 11.03 63.45 -26.80
CA ARG A 17 9.99 62.55 -26.28
C ARG A 17 9.89 61.33 -27.20
N ARG A 18 10.38 60.18 -26.74
CA ARG A 18 10.08 58.88 -27.32
C ARG A 18 8.67 58.45 -26.93
N PRO A 19 7.78 58.04 -27.87
CA PRO A 19 6.49 57.49 -27.53
C PRO A 19 6.67 56.12 -26.87
N TRP A 20 6.16 55.94 -25.67
CA TRP A 20 6.02 54.65 -25.04
C TRP A 20 4.93 53.89 -25.77
N LEU A 21 5.31 52.90 -26.59
CA LEU A 21 4.39 51.87 -27.06
C LEU A 21 4.08 50.97 -25.88
N ALA A 22 2.94 51.17 -25.26
CA ALA A 22 2.39 50.25 -24.27
C ALA A 22 1.97 48.97 -25.01
N GLY A 23 2.87 47.96 -24.99
CA GLY A 23 2.55 46.61 -25.45
C GLY A 23 1.52 45.99 -24.51
N VAL A 24 0.28 45.86 -24.97
CA VAL A 24 -0.75 45.06 -24.27
C VAL A 24 -0.36 43.59 -24.39
N VAL A 25 0.23 43.03 -23.34
CA VAL A 25 0.41 41.60 -23.21
C VAL A 25 -0.96 40.98 -22.91
N LEU A 26 -1.62 40.46 -23.94
CA LEU A 26 -2.81 39.61 -23.77
C LEU A 26 -2.38 38.30 -23.15
N LEU A 27 -2.50 38.19 -21.83
CA LEU A 27 -2.47 36.93 -21.10
C LEU A 27 -3.71 36.13 -21.52
N PHE A 28 -3.56 35.24 -22.49
CA PHE A 28 -4.57 34.22 -22.73
C PHE A 28 -4.57 33.29 -21.51
N ALA A 29 -5.47 33.50 -20.58
CA ALA A 29 -5.82 32.51 -19.58
C ALA A 29 -6.41 31.31 -20.35
N THR A 30 -5.61 30.26 -20.52
CA THR A 30 -6.12 28.98 -21.02
C THR A 30 -7.11 28.49 -19.98
N ALA A 31 -8.40 28.53 -20.30
CA ALA A 31 -9.41 27.89 -19.47
C ALA A 31 -9.01 26.41 -19.27
N PRO A 32 -9.09 25.87 -18.04
CA PRO A 32 -8.85 24.45 -17.84
C PRO A 32 -9.80 23.68 -18.77
N ALA A 33 -9.23 22.71 -19.50
CA ALA A 33 -10.04 21.82 -20.35
C ALA A 33 -11.11 21.17 -19.46
N ALA A 34 -12.37 21.18 -19.91
CA ALA A 34 -13.45 20.55 -19.17
C ALA A 34 -13.14 19.05 -18.99
N ALA A 35 -13.40 18.54 -17.77
CA ALA A 35 -13.30 17.12 -17.45
C ALA A 35 -14.21 16.31 -18.40
N ARG A 36 -13.71 15.19 -18.91
CA ARG A 36 -14.43 14.34 -19.88
C ARG A 36 -14.66 12.96 -19.29
N ASP A 37 -15.83 12.39 -19.51
CA ASP A 37 -16.03 10.96 -19.41
C ASP A 37 -15.60 10.29 -20.71
N LEU A 38 -14.75 9.26 -20.61
CA LEU A 38 -14.27 8.43 -21.69
C LEU A 38 -14.88 7.03 -21.50
N PRO A 39 -16.07 6.76 -22.07
CA PRO A 39 -16.73 5.48 -21.92
C PRO A 39 -15.98 4.40 -22.72
N VAL A 40 -15.78 3.23 -22.12
CA VAL A 40 -15.12 2.08 -22.75
C VAL A 40 -15.90 0.80 -22.48
N SER A 41 -15.93 -0.09 -23.46
CA SER A 41 -16.65 -1.37 -23.41
C SER A 41 -15.78 -2.57 -23.85
N THR A 42 -14.57 -2.30 -24.34
CA THR A 42 -13.62 -3.31 -24.83
C THR A 42 -12.22 -3.05 -24.28
N ALA A 43 -11.37 -4.09 -24.24
CA ALA A 43 -9.97 -3.98 -23.83
C ALA A 43 -9.16 -3.02 -24.74
N ALA A 44 -9.46 -2.96 -26.04
CA ALA A 44 -8.81 -2.06 -26.98
C ALA A 44 -9.18 -0.59 -26.70
N GLU A 45 -10.46 -0.33 -26.46
CA GLU A 45 -10.93 1.03 -26.06
C GLU A 45 -10.32 1.44 -24.72
N LEU A 46 -10.24 0.54 -23.74
CA LEU A 46 -9.59 0.83 -22.45
C LEU A 46 -8.13 1.25 -22.66
N THR A 47 -7.36 0.46 -23.42
CA THR A 47 -5.95 0.79 -23.71
C THR A 47 -5.82 2.16 -24.40
N SER A 48 -6.69 2.47 -25.36
CA SER A 48 -6.71 3.75 -26.07
C SER A 48 -7.10 4.92 -25.15
N ALA A 49 -8.09 4.72 -24.28
CA ALA A 49 -8.55 5.73 -23.32
C ALA A 49 -7.48 6.05 -22.28
N LEU A 50 -6.80 5.02 -21.73
CA LEU A 50 -5.69 5.23 -20.78
C LEU A 50 -4.55 6.06 -21.39
N ALA A 51 -4.21 5.81 -22.65
CA ALA A 51 -3.17 6.57 -23.37
C ALA A 51 -3.60 8.02 -23.69
N ALA A 52 -4.90 8.28 -23.88
CA ALA A 52 -5.45 9.58 -24.26
C ALA A 52 -5.91 10.45 -23.07
N ALA A 53 -6.07 9.83 -21.88
CA ALA A 53 -6.60 10.51 -20.69
C ALA A 53 -5.67 11.61 -20.21
N ARG A 54 -6.27 12.69 -19.68
CA ARG A 54 -5.60 13.86 -19.13
C ARG A 54 -6.17 14.18 -17.75
N GLY A 55 -5.48 15.02 -17.01
CA GLY A 55 -5.96 15.48 -15.70
C GLY A 55 -7.40 15.99 -15.74
N GLY A 56 -8.25 15.45 -14.87
CA GLY A 56 -9.68 15.70 -14.79
C GLY A 56 -10.56 14.70 -15.56
N ASP A 57 -10.01 13.89 -16.49
CA ASP A 57 -10.80 12.91 -17.24
C ASP A 57 -11.15 11.67 -16.40
N SER A 58 -12.27 11.03 -16.75
CA SER A 58 -12.70 9.75 -16.18
C SER A 58 -12.81 8.69 -17.29
N VAL A 59 -12.04 7.63 -17.21
CA VAL A 59 -12.21 6.43 -18.03
C VAL A 59 -13.27 5.56 -17.36
N VAL A 60 -14.43 5.41 -18.00
CA VAL A 60 -15.63 4.76 -17.43
C VAL A 60 -15.86 3.43 -18.08
N LEU A 61 -15.61 2.35 -17.36
CA LEU A 61 -15.72 0.98 -17.85
C LEU A 61 -17.17 0.48 -17.75
N ALA A 62 -17.77 0.11 -18.87
CA ALA A 62 -19.04 -0.62 -18.89
C ALA A 62 -18.87 -1.98 -18.20
N SER A 63 -19.97 -2.54 -17.68
CA SER A 63 -19.95 -3.90 -17.14
C SER A 63 -19.56 -4.90 -18.22
N GLY A 64 -18.65 -5.83 -17.87
CA GLY A 64 -18.11 -6.80 -18.82
C GLY A 64 -16.71 -7.26 -18.45
N THR A 65 -16.09 -8.10 -19.30
CA THR A 65 -14.75 -8.64 -19.09
C THR A 65 -13.75 -8.02 -20.07
N TYR A 66 -12.66 -7.49 -19.52
CA TYR A 66 -11.56 -6.85 -20.23
C TYR A 66 -10.29 -7.68 -20.07
N ARG A 67 -9.83 -8.34 -21.14
CA ARG A 67 -8.62 -9.19 -21.12
C ARG A 67 -7.42 -8.45 -21.67
N LEU A 68 -6.37 -8.33 -20.85
CA LEU A 68 -5.17 -7.55 -21.14
C LEU A 68 -3.92 -8.34 -20.73
N ARG A 69 -2.78 -8.02 -21.34
CA ARG A 69 -1.47 -8.49 -20.87
C ARG A 69 -0.75 -7.46 -19.98
N GLY A 70 -1.27 -6.25 -19.94
CA GLY A 70 -0.78 -5.13 -19.18
C GLY A 70 -1.40 -3.83 -19.67
N ALA A 71 -1.39 -2.79 -18.83
CA ALA A 71 -1.93 -1.47 -19.14
C ALA A 71 -1.00 -0.38 -18.58
N TYR A 72 -0.66 0.63 -19.38
CA TYR A 72 0.28 1.68 -19.00
C TYR A 72 -0.43 3.01 -18.70
N CYS A 73 -0.13 3.60 -17.56
CA CYS A 73 -0.71 4.83 -17.01
C CYS A 73 0.40 5.85 -16.70
N GLY A 74 0.95 6.48 -17.76
CA GLY A 74 2.13 7.35 -17.65
C GLY A 74 1.82 8.86 -17.70
N THR A 75 0.58 9.26 -18.02
CA THR A 75 0.20 10.69 -18.05
C THR A 75 0.20 11.26 -16.64
N ALA A 76 0.87 12.41 -16.45
CA ALA A 76 0.84 13.11 -15.16
C ALA A 76 -0.43 13.97 -15.04
N ALA A 77 -1.07 13.89 -13.89
CA ALA A 77 -2.18 14.72 -13.47
C ALA A 77 -1.89 15.35 -12.09
N SER A 78 -2.83 16.05 -11.50
CA SER A 78 -2.70 16.59 -10.15
C SER A 78 -3.70 15.95 -9.19
N ALA A 79 -3.44 16.04 -7.90
CA ALA A 79 -4.39 15.58 -6.88
C ALA A 79 -5.76 16.32 -6.96
N ALA A 80 -5.75 17.59 -7.42
CA ALA A 80 -6.97 18.40 -7.59
C ALA A 80 -7.73 18.08 -8.88
N ALA A 81 -7.05 17.53 -9.91
CA ALA A 81 -7.65 17.13 -11.18
C ALA A 81 -7.05 15.77 -11.59
N PRO A 82 -7.37 14.68 -10.88
CA PRO A 82 -6.82 13.35 -11.15
C PRO A 82 -7.37 12.76 -12.45
N ILE A 83 -6.67 11.76 -13.00
CA ILE A 83 -7.24 10.84 -13.98
C ILE A 83 -7.92 9.71 -13.21
N ILE A 84 -9.22 9.49 -13.47
CA ILE A 84 -10.00 8.48 -12.78
C ILE A 84 -10.26 7.31 -13.73
N VAL A 85 -10.00 6.09 -13.30
CA VAL A 85 -10.39 4.85 -13.98
C VAL A 85 -11.42 4.17 -13.10
N ARG A 86 -12.66 4.10 -13.54
CA ARG A 86 -13.75 3.57 -12.70
C ARG A 86 -14.70 2.67 -13.46
N ALA A 87 -15.27 1.69 -12.76
CA ALA A 87 -16.39 0.94 -13.29
C ALA A 87 -17.67 1.82 -13.31
N ALA A 88 -18.50 1.67 -14.32
CA ALA A 88 -19.81 2.32 -14.38
C ALA A 88 -20.74 1.80 -13.27
N THR A 89 -20.65 0.51 -12.98
CA THR A 89 -21.29 -0.16 -11.83
C THR A 89 -20.15 -0.73 -10.96
N PRO A 90 -20.08 -0.45 -9.66
CA PRO A 90 -19.02 -0.98 -8.80
C PRO A 90 -18.86 -2.49 -8.96
N LEU A 91 -17.61 -2.94 -9.18
CA LEU A 91 -17.21 -4.32 -9.47
C LEU A 91 -17.85 -4.96 -10.72
N GLY A 92 -18.59 -4.20 -11.53
CA GLY A 92 -19.21 -4.71 -12.77
C GLY A 92 -18.22 -4.85 -13.93
N ALA A 93 -17.05 -4.21 -13.86
CA ALA A 93 -15.99 -4.32 -14.85
C ALA A 93 -14.92 -5.28 -14.34
N ARG A 94 -14.90 -6.50 -14.88
CA ARG A 94 -13.87 -7.51 -14.58
C ARG A 94 -12.68 -7.33 -15.52
N ILE A 95 -11.51 -7.05 -14.94
CA ILE A 95 -10.27 -6.87 -15.67
C ILE A 95 -9.38 -8.09 -15.41
N GLU A 96 -9.06 -8.84 -16.45
CA GLU A 96 -8.24 -10.03 -16.41
C GLU A 96 -6.87 -9.73 -17.00
N PHE A 97 -5.81 -9.92 -16.21
CA PHE A 97 -4.43 -9.80 -16.66
C PHE A 97 -3.79 -11.19 -16.81
N ASP A 98 -3.22 -11.45 -17.99
CA ASP A 98 -2.38 -12.59 -18.32
C ASP A 98 -0.97 -12.06 -18.64
N GLY A 99 -0.25 -11.60 -17.62
CA GLY A 99 1.07 -11.01 -17.75
C GLY A 99 1.64 -10.58 -16.41
N VAL A 100 2.96 -10.41 -16.37
CA VAL A 100 3.73 -10.09 -15.15
C VAL A 100 3.23 -8.82 -14.46
N GLU A 101 2.89 -7.80 -15.26
CA GLU A 101 2.43 -6.50 -14.78
C GLU A 101 1.02 -6.22 -15.30
N GLY A 102 0.09 -5.91 -14.40
CA GLY A 102 -1.23 -5.42 -14.72
C GLY A 102 -1.22 -3.94 -15.12
N PHE A 103 -1.68 -3.06 -14.24
CA PHE A 103 -1.56 -1.61 -14.42
C PHE A 103 -0.16 -1.13 -14.01
N VAL A 104 0.60 -0.59 -14.95
CA VAL A 104 1.88 0.08 -14.70
C VAL A 104 1.63 1.57 -14.60
N VAL A 105 1.74 2.13 -13.40
CA VAL A 105 1.44 3.53 -13.09
C VAL A 105 2.74 4.28 -12.81
N THR A 106 3.12 5.18 -13.70
CA THR A 106 4.32 6.03 -13.55
C THR A 106 3.97 7.52 -13.55
N GLY A 107 2.71 7.86 -13.88
CA GLY A 107 2.21 9.22 -13.83
C GLY A 107 1.58 9.55 -12.49
N ARG A 108 1.73 10.80 -12.03
CA ARG A 108 1.09 11.32 -10.82
C ARG A 108 -0.42 11.40 -10.98
N GLY A 109 -1.17 11.24 -9.86
CA GLY A 109 -2.57 11.62 -9.75
C GLY A 109 -3.55 10.67 -10.45
N TRP A 110 -3.24 9.37 -10.52
CA TRP A 110 -4.16 8.34 -11.01
C TRP A 110 -5.01 7.79 -9.87
N ARG A 111 -6.32 7.61 -10.15
CA ARG A 111 -7.29 7.01 -9.23
C ARG A 111 -8.00 5.84 -9.90
N PHE A 112 -8.09 4.72 -9.21
CA PHE A 112 -8.77 3.50 -9.64
C PHE A 112 -9.89 3.18 -8.66
N GLU A 113 -11.13 3.02 -9.16
CA GLU A 113 -12.30 2.94 -8.30
C GLU A 113 -13.29 1.86 -8.76
N GLY A 114 -13.69 0.97 -7.82
CA GLY A 114 -14.75 0.01 -8.04
C GLY A 114 -14.45 -1.07 -9.10
N LEU A 115 -13.18 -1.44 -9.29
CA LEU A 115 -12.75 -2.42 -10.29
C LEU A 115 -12.69 -3.83 -9.70
N ASP A 116 -12.94 -4.85 -10.53
CA ASP A 116 -12.74 -6.27 -10.22
C ASP A 116 -11.56 -6.80 -11.05
N VAL A 117 -10.35 -6.88 -10.44
CA VAL A 117 -9.08 -7.15 -11.13
C VAL A 117 -8.55 -8.53 -10.78
N HIS A 118 -8.30 -9.37 -11.78
CA HIS A 118 -7.89 -10.77 -11.63
C HIS A 118 -6.60 -11.07 -12.38
N GLY A 119 -5.67 -11.78 -11.73
CA GLY A 119 -4.57 -12.47 -12.37
C GLY A 119 -5.04 -13.81 -12.90
N VAL A 120 -4.89 -14.03 -14.22
CA VAL A 120 -5.35 -15.26 -14.88
C VAL A 120 -4.20 -15.99 -15.58
N CYS A 121 -2.97 -15.80 -15.09
CA CYS A 121 -1.79 -16.44 -15.63
C CYS A 121 -1.82 -17.96 -15.44
N ALA A 122 -1.30 -18.69 -16.40
CA ALA A 122 -1.17 -20.15 -16.30
C ALA A 122 -0.16 -20.58 -15.24
N VAL A 123 0.78 -19.69 -14.89
CA VAL A 123 1.84 -19.90 -13.88
C VAL A 123 1.83 -18.71 -12.91
N ASP A 124 1.75 -18.97 -11.63
CA ASP A 124 1.62 -17.95 -10.59
C ASP A 124 2.76 -16.92 -10.59
N SER A 125 3.98 -17.31 -10.96
CA SER A 125 5.11 -16.39 -11.09
C SER A 125 4.93 -15.37 -12.21
N ASP A 126 4.01 -15.57 -13.13
CA ASP A 126 3.77 -14.69 -14.26
C ASP A 126 2.68 -13.64 -13.98
N CYS A 127 1.95 -13.76 -12.86
CA CYS A 127 1.05 -12.74 -12.33
C CYS A 127 1.67 -12.08 -11.08
N GLU A 128 2.67 -11.20 -11.31
CA GLU A 128 3.39 -10.56 -10.21
C GLU A 128 2.57 -9.44 -9.55
N HIS A 129 2.12 -8.45 -10.34
CA HIS A 129 1.50 -7.25 -9.77
C HIS A 129 0.19 -6.91 -10.49
N ALA A 130 -0.92 -6.70 -9.75
CA ALA A 130 -2.13 -6.10 -10.32
C ALA A 130 -1.90 -4.62 -10.63
N PHE A 131 -1.22 -3.93 -9.72
CA PHE A 131 -0.76 -2.56 -9.89
C PHE A 131 0.73 -2.46 -9.54
N HIS A 132 1.51 -1.89 -10.46
CA HIS A 132 2.89 -1.51 -10.24
C HIS A 132 3.02 0.00 -10.31
N VAL A 133 3.17 0.66 -9.17
CA VAL A 133 3.24 2.12 -9.02
C VAL A 133 4.68 2.51 -8.76
N SER A 134 5.27 3.37 -9.59
CA SER A 134 6.70 3.66 -9.47
C SER A 134 7.12 5.06 -9.88
N GLY A 135 8.26 5.49 -9.35
CA GLY A 135 8.86 6.78 -9.69
C GLY A 135 8.01 7.96 -9.26
N ALA A 136 7.65 8.85 -10.19
CA ALA A 136 6.91 10.08 -9.92
C ALA A 136 5.39 9.89 -9.76
N ALA A 137 4.90 8.67 -9.48
CA ALA A 137 3.47 8.35 -9.40
C ALA A 137 2.82 8.75 -8.06
N ASP A 138 3.09 9.96 -7.59
CA ASP A 138 2.50 10.53 -6.38
C ASP A 138 0.97 10.60 -6.44
N ASP A 139 0.34 10.68 -5.26
CA ASP A 139 -1.10 10.87 -5.10
C ASP A 139 -1.93 9.75 -5.75
N PHE A 140 -1.36 8.52 -5.79
CA PHE A 140 -2.05 7.32 -6.28
C PHE A 140 -3.22 6.94 -5.37
N VAL A 141 -4.37 6.60 -5.95
CA VAL A 141 -5.55 6.13 -5.19
C VAL A 141 -6.10 4.84 -5.79
N LEU A 142 -6.29 3.84 -4.92
CA LEU A 142 -7.03 2.61 -5.24
C LEU A 142 -8.12 2.41 -4.18
N ARG A 143 -9.39 2.40 -4.60
CA ARG A 143 -10.48 2.25 -3.64
C ARG A 143 -11.68 1.47 -4.16
N GLY A 144 -12.38 0.81 -3.21
CA GLY A 144 -13.62 0.10 -3.47
C GLY A 144 -13.48 -1.01 -4.51
N SER A 145 -12.29 -1.55 -4.70
CA SER A 145 -11.95 -2.53 -5.74
C SER A 145 -11.69 -3.91 -5.13
N ARG A 146 -11.82 -4.95 -5.96
CA ARG A 146 -11.45 -6.32 -5.62
C ARG A 146 -10.24 -6.73 -6.47
N LEU A 147 -9.21 -7.28 -5.82
CA LEU A 147 -7.98 -7.73 -6.47
C LEU A 147 -7.69 -9.18 -6.08
N VAL A 148 -7.54 -10.05 -7.07
CA VAL A 148 -7.50 -11.50 -6.88
C VAL A 148 -6.33 -12.12 -7.65
N ASP A 149 -5.60 -13.04 -6.99
CA ASP A 149 -4.61 -13.93 -7.62
C ASP A 149 -3.40 -13.24 -8.27
N PHE A 150 -2.76 -12.33 -7.54
CA PHE A 150 -1.42 -11.82 -7.86
C PHE A 150 -0.45 -12.07 -6.70
N ASN A 151 0.85 -12.15 -6.97
CA ASN A 151 1.85 -12.28 -5.91
C ASN A 151 1.86 -11.03 -5.02
N ALA A 152 1.76 -9.83 -5.64
CA ALA A 152 1.40 -8.61 -4.95
C ALA A 152 0.28 -7.88 -5.68
N GLN A 153 -0.87 -7.65 -5.04
CA GLN A 153 -1.95 -6.89 -5.66
C GLN A 153 -1.53 -5.42 -5.90
N LEU A 154 -0.69 -4.89 -5.03
CA LEU A 154 -0.05 -3.60 -5.23
C LEU A 154 1.45 -3.72 -4.94
N LYS A 155 2.28 -3.34 -5.91
CA LYS A 155 3.71 -3.09 -5.76
C LYS A 155 3.99 -1.60 -5.93
N VAL A 156 4.71 -1.02 -4.98
CA VAL A 156 5.23 0.36 -5.06
C VAL A 156 6.73 0.33 -4.92
N ASN A 157 7.47 1.08 -5.75
CA ASN A 157 8.90 1.26 -5.57
C ASN A 157 9.43 2.53 -6.24
N ALA A 158 10.58 2.98 -5.77
CA ALA A 158 11.32 4.05 -6.42
C ALA A 158 11.80 3.64 -7.82
N ALA A 159 11.88 4.61 -8.73
CA ALA A 159 12.41 4.45 -10.07
C ALA A 159 13.17 5.69 -10.55
N MET A 160 14.00 5.54 -11.57
CA MET A 160 14.73 6.66 -12.19
C MET A 160 13.78 7.52 -13.03
N VAL A 161 13.66 8.79 -12.68
CA VAL A 161 12.85 9.79 -13.38
C VAL A 161 13.75 10.99 -13.71
N GLY A 162 13.92 11.30 -14.99
CA GLY A 162 14.73 12.46 -15.40
C GLY A 162 16.19 12.45 -14.92
N GLY A 163 16.73 11.29 -14.56
CA GLY A 163 18.09 11.16 -14.01
C GLY A 163 18.18 11.15 -12.49
N ASN A 164 17.08 11.35 -11.79
CA ASN A 164 16.95 11.25 -10.34
C ASN A 164 16.16 10.01 -9.93
N MET A 165 16.44 9.47 -8.76
CA MET A 165 15.64 8.42 -8.18
C MET A 165 14.45 9.07 -7.45
N GLU A 166 13.22 8.71 -7.82
CA GLU A 166 12.00 9.20 -7.21
C GLU A 166 11.18 8.02 -6.66
N ALA A 167 10.45 8.25 -5.59
CA ALA A 167 9.52 7.29 -5.00
C ALA A 167 8.13 7.91 -4.92
N PRO A 168 7.05 7.13 -5.19
CA PRO A 168 5.69 7.64 -5.10
C PRO A 168 5.31 7.95 -3.65
N ASP A 169 4.81 9.16 -3.40
CA ASP A 169 4.35 9.62 -2.09
C ASP A 169 2.82 9.77 -2.04
N ARG A 170 2.25 9.78 -0.82
CA ARG A 170 0.85 10.13 -0.54
C ARG A 170 -0.17 9.22 -1.22
N GLY A 171 0.17 7.94 -1.35
CA GLY A 171 -0.77 6.97 -1.87
C GLY A 171 -1.90 6.65 -0.88
N LEU A 172 -3.11 6.40 -1.40
CA LEU A 172 -4.28 5.98 -0.63
C LEU A 172 -4.85 4.66 -1.15
N ILE A 173 -4.88 3.65 -0.29
CA ILE A 173 -5.48 2.33 -0.56
C ILE A 173 -6.64 2.15 0.41
N GLU A 174 -7.88 2.23 -0.09
CA GLU A 174 -9.05 2.35 0.78
C GLU A 174 -10.21 1.46 0.37
N GLY A 175 -10.73 0.67 1.33
CA GLY A 175 -11.98 -0.08 1.15
C GLY A 175 -11.91 -1.16 0.06
N ASN A 176 -10.73 -1.75 -0.17
CA ASN A 176 -10.54 -2.80 -1.15
C ASN A 176 -10.61 -4.20 -0.52
N GLU A 177 -10.94 -5.19 -1.31
CA GLU A 177 -10.82 -6.61 -1.00
C GLU A 177 -9.63 -7.19 -1.76
N LEU A 178 -8.67 -7.83 -1.05
CA LEU A 178 -7.42 -8.35 -1.61
C LEU A 178 -7.19 -9.78 -1.12
N PHE A 179 -7.14 -10.75 -2.02
CA PHE A 179 -6.95 -12.15 -1.64
C PHE A 179 -6.43 -13.02 -2.78
N ASP A 180 -6.06 -14.25 -2.45
CA ASP A 180 -5.74 -15.31 -3.40
C ASP A 180 -6.75 -16.45 -3.25
N THR A 181 -7.17 -17.05 -4.35
CA THR A 181 -8.06 -18.22 -4.36
C THR A 181 -7.32 -19.52 -4.02
N HIS A 182 -5.98 -19.49 -4.04
CA HIS A 182 -5.10 -20.62 -3.72
C HIS A 182 -3.72 -20.14 -3.27
N ALA A 183 -2.95 -21.02 -2.63
CA ALA A 183 -1.55 -20.74 -2.31
C ALA A 183 -0.75 -20.51 -3.61
N ARG A 184 -0.05 -19.38 -3.70
CA ARG A 184 0.72 -19.00 -4.89
C ARG A 184 1.91 -19.92 -5.09
N ALA A 185 1.93 -20.70 -6.16
CA ALA A 185 3.02 -21.65 -6.50
C ALA A 185 4.25 -20.90 -7.03
N THR A 186 4.85 -20.06 -6.21
CA THR A 186 5.99 -19.20 -6.56
C THR A 186 6.99 -19.09 -5.42
N SER A 187 8.27 -18.83 -5.74
CA SER A 187 9.29 -18.38 -4.79
C SER A 187 9.39 -16.84 -4.73
N ASN A 188 8.68 -16.12 -5.59
CA ASN A 188 8.66 -14.66 -5.57
C ASN A 188 7.96 -14.13 -4.31
N PRO A 189 8.28 -12.90 -3.85
CA PRO A 189 7.61 -12.31 -2.70
C PRO A 189 6.09 -12.30 -2.86
N THR A 190 5.37 -12.84 -1.87
CA THR A 190 3.90 -12.81 -1.82
C THR A 190 3.48 -11.88 -0.71
N THR A 191 3.09 -10.66 -1.10
CA THR A 191 2.67 -9.59 -0.17
C THR A 191 1.57 -8.79 -0.83
N LYS A 192 0.37 -8.80 -0.26
CA LYS A 192 -0.80 -8.21 -0.93
C LYS A 192 -0.62 -6.70 -1.18
N LEU A 193 -0.16 -5.93 -0.19
CA LEU A 193 0.23 -4.53 -0.34
C LEU A 193 1.72 -4.38 -0.03
N ASN A 194 2.53 -4.31 -1.08
CA ASN A 194 3.98 -4.26 -1.04
C ASN A 194 4.45 -2.83 -1.38
N ILE A 195 4.61 -1.98 -0.35
CA ILE A 195 5.04 -0.59 -0.54
C ILE A 195 6.51 -0.47 -0.14
N ASP A 196 7.37 -0.38 -1.15
CA ASP A 196 8.80 -0.14 -1.03
C ASP A 196 9.10 1.32 -1.33
N SER A 197 9.53 2.07 -0.33
CA SER A 197 9.80 3.52 -0.39
C SER A 197 8.51 4.36 -0.49
N GLY A 198 8.68 5.66 -0.40
CA GLY A 198 7.59 6.63 -0.41
C GLY A 198 7.08 6.98 0.98
N ASP A 199 6.68 8.24 1.11
CA ASP A 199 6.23 8.83 2.36
C ASP A 199 4.70 9.01 2.37
N ASP A 200 4.10 9.06 3.57
CA ASP A 200 2.70 9.42 3.78
C ASP A 200 1.66 8.49 3.12
N TRP A 201 1.97 7.20 2.98
CA TRP A 201 1.03 6.20 2.48
C TRP A 201 -0.04 5.88 3.50
N VAL A 202 -1.30 5.81 3.06
CA VAL A 202 -2.47 5.45 3.90
C VAL A 202 -3.12 4.18 3.36
N LEU A 203 -3.16 3.13 4.19
CA LEU A 203 -3.84 1.87 3.94
C LEU A 203 -4.97 1.76 4.95
N ARG A 204 -6.22 1.92 4.52
CA ARG A 204 -7.34 1.91 5.46
C ARG A 204 -8.58 1.20 4.97
N ARG A 205 -9.31 0.59 5.90
CA ARG A 205 -10.59 -0.08 5.63
C ARG A 205 -10.51 -1.16 4.55
N ASN A 206 -9.33 -1.75 4.34
CA ASN A 206 -9.17 -2.85 3.40
C ASN A 206 -9.47 -4.19 4.09
N TYR A 207 -10.03 -5.12 3.35
CA TYR A 207 -10.14 -6.51 3.71
C TYR A 207 -9.05 -7.30 2.97
N ILE A 208 -8.07 -7.81 3.71
CA ILE A 208 -6.94 -8.56 3.19
C ILE A 208 -7.02 -9.97 3.74
N HIS A 209 -7.18 -10.97 2.89
CA HIS A 209 -7.37 -12.33 3.39
C HIS A 209 -6.78 -13.39 2.47
N ASP A 210 -6.65 -14.61 2.98
CA ASP A 210 -6.26 -15.81 2.23
C ASP A 210 -5.06 -15.59 1.32
N PHE A 211 -3.90 -15.34 1.91
CA PHE A 211 -2.66 -15.15 1.18
C PHE A 211 -1.59 -16.13 1.66
N GLN A 212 -0.96 -16.82 0.69
CA GLN A 212 0.09 -17.77 1.02
C GLN A 212 1.08 -17.92 -0.14
N LYS A 213 2.38 -17.85 0.19
CA LYS A 213 3.44 -18.26 -0.71
C LYS A 213 3.69 -19.76 -0.55
N GLY A 214 3.67 -20.50 -1.66
CA GLY A 214 3.83 -21.95 -1.68
C GLY A 214 5.24 -22.42 -1.99
N GLY A 215 6.22 -21.51 -2.14
CA GLY A 215 7.61 -21.84 -2.47
C GLY A 215 8.63 -20.94 -1.78
N GLY A 216 9.92 -21.23 -1.97
CA GLY A 216 11.02 -20.45 -1.39
C GLY A 216 11.04 -20.53 0.13
N ASP A 217 11.00 -19.37 0.82
CA ASP A 217 10.97 -19.25 2.28
C ASP A 217 9.55 -19.47 2.87
N ASN A 218 8.53 -19.63 2.04
CA ASN A 218 7.13 -19.76 2.42
C ASN A 218 6.59 -18.63 3.31
N VAL A 219 7.20 -17.42 3.29
CA VAL A 219 6.78 -16.28 4.08
C VAL A 219 5.92 -15.34 3.23
N SER A 220 4.77 -14.95 3.77
CA SER A 220 3.79 -14.05 3.14
C SER A 220 3.39 -12.93 4.10
N TYR A 221 3.02 -11.78 3.54
CA TYR A 221 2.53 -10.64 4.31
C TYR A 221 1.18 -10.16 3.76
N GLY A 222 0.29 -9.73 4.65
CA GLY A 222 -0.89 -8.96 4.25
C GLY A 222 -0.48 -7.61 3.68
N ALA A 223 0.28 -6.83 4.44
CA ALA A 223 0.83 -5.57 3.97
C ALA A 223 2.13 -5.21 4.69
N PHE A 224 3.02 -4.49 3.99
CA PHE A 224 4.13 -3.80 4.64
C PHE A 224 4.43 -2.43 4.00
N LEU A 225 4.99 -1.53 4.82
CA LEU A 225 5.62 -0.28 4.42
C LEU A 225 7.09 -0.37 4.79
N LYS A 226 8.00 -0.27 3.81
CA LYS A 226 9.44 -0.49 4.04
C LYS A 226 10.35 0.38 3.16
N SER A 227 11.64 0.02 3.11
CA SER A 227 12.65 0.61 2.22
C SER A 227 12.88 2.11 2.46
N GLY A 228 12.80 2.54 3.72
CA GLY A 228 13.08 3.91 4.15
C GLY A 228 11.91 4.87 4.02
N GLY A 229 10.70 4.40 3.73
CA GLY A 229 9.48 5.22 3.74
C GLY A 229 9.13 5.75 5.14
N LYS A 230 8.31 6.80 5.21
CA LYS A 230 8.00 7.51 6.46
C LYS A 230 6.52 7.82 6.61
N ARG A 231 6.10 7.97 7.86
CA ARG A 231 4.77 8.46 8.26
C ARG A 231 3.61 7.71 7.64
N GLY A 232 3.83 6.42 7.32
CA GLY A 232 2.76 5.56 6.82
C GLY A 232 1.70 5.29 7.88
N LEU A 233 0.45 5.17 7.44
CA LEU A 233 -0.69 4.88 8.30
C LEU A 233 -1.42 3.63 7.80
N MET A 234 -1.54 2.62 8.66
CA MET A 234 -2.42 1.47 8.44
C MET A 234 -3.51 1.49 9.50
N GLU A 235 -4.75 1.75 9.10
CA GLU A 235 -5.85 1.90 10.06
C GLU A 235 -7.13 1.22 9.61
N GLN A 236 -7.90 0.70 10.56
CA GLN A 236 -9.25 0.16 10.30
C GLN A 236 -9.25 -0.97 9.24
N ASN A 237 -8.12 -1.66 9.02
CA ASN A 237 -8.07 -2.79 8.12
C ASN A 237 -8.53 -4.06 8.85
N LEU A 238 -9.23 -4.93 8.12
CA LEU A 238 -9.45 -6.31 8.51
C LEU A 238 -8.44 -7.19 7.76
N VAL A 239 -7.59 -7.90 8.51
CA VAL A 239 -6.65 -8.87 7.95
C VAL A 239 -6.97 -10.24 8.51
N VAL A 240 -7.39 -11.16 7.66
CA VAL A 240 -7.58 -12.56 8.01
C VAL A 240 -6.57 -13.38 7.21
N CYS A 241 -5.43 -13.69 7.81
CA CYS A 241 -4.32 -14.28 7.08
C CYS A 241 -4.70 -15.59 6.36
N SER A 242 -5.65 -16.34 6.90
CA SER A 242 -6.28 -17.48 6.24
C SER A 242 -7.64 -17.78 6.86
N THR A 243 -8.64 -18.00 6.03
CA THR A 243 -9.97 -18.44 6.46
C THR A 243 -10.08 -19.95 6.62
N SER A 244 -9.19 -20.72 5.97
CA SER A 244 -9.23 -22.20 5.93
C SER A 244 -8.01 -22.88 6.59
N GLY A 245 -7.11 -22.12 7.20
CA GLY A 245 -5.84 -22.65 7.73
C GLY A 245 -4.79 -22.84 6.60
N GLY A 246 -3.90 -23.81 6.75
CA GLY A 246 -2.87 -24.10 5.77
C GLY A 246 -1.46 -23.97 6.34
N SER A 247 -0.47 -24.28 5.51
CA SER A 247 0.96 -24.23 5.83
C SER A 247 1.59 -22.87 5.50
N GLY A 248 2.87 -22.70 5.86
CA GLY A 248 3.63 -21.48 5.58
C GLY A 248 3.48 -20.41 6.66
N THR A 249 4.36 -19.41 6.59
CA THR A 249 4.43 -18.29 7.53
C THR A 249 3.63 -17.13 6.98
N ARG A 250 2.58 -16.74 7.68
CA ARG A 250 1.72 -15.60 7.33
C ARG A 250 1.80 -14.54 8.41
N ILE A 251 2.26 -13.36 8.02
CA ILE A 251 2.38 -12.16 8.86
C ILE A 251 1.29 -11.17 8.42
N GLY A 252 0.59 -10.57 9.37
CA GLY A 252 -0.49 -9.63 9.07
C GLY A 252 0.02 -8.33 8.47
N LEU A 253 0.34 -7.34 9.30
CA LEU A 253 0.83 -6.03 8.91
C LEU A 253 2.27 -5.80 9.37
N SER A 254 3.07 -5.04 8.62
CA SER A 254 4.46 -4.78 8.99
C SER A 254 4.92 -3.34 8.69
N LEU A 255 5.70 -2.78 9.61
CA LEU A 255 6.56 -1.62 9.35
C LEU A 255 7.99 -2.14 9.22
N GLY A 256 8.55 -2.01 8.00
CA GLY A 256 9.70 -2.79 7.57
C GLY A 256 9.27 -4.16 7.06
N GLY A 257 10.01 -4.70 6.14
CA GLY A 257 9.74 -6.00 5.52
C GLY A 257 10.83 -7.01 5.85
N GLY A 258 10.77 -8.19 5.22
CA GLY A 258 11.75 -9.26 5.35
C GLY A 258 13.13 -8.95 4.77
N GLY A 259 13.60 -7.73 4.89
CA GLY A 259 14.90 -7.26 4.40
C GLY A 259 14.81 -6.62 3.01
N THR A 260 15.14 -5.34 2.96
CA THR A 260 15.35 -4.63 1.70
C THR A 260 16.81 -4.75 1.29
N ALA A 261 17.07 -5.07 0.02
CA ALA A 261 18.45 -5.00 -0.49
C ALA A 261 18.95 -3.55 -0.36
N PRO A 262 20.20 -3.32 0.10
CA PRO A 262 20.68 -1.98 0.48
C PRO A 262 20.49 -0.92 -0.60
N GLN A 263 20.61 -1.29 -1.87
CA GLN A 263 20.44 -0.38 -3.01
C GLN A 263 19.02 0.17 -3.16
N PHE A 264 18.02 -0.40 -2.50
CA PHE A 264 16.63 0.06 -2.57
C PHE A 264 16.20 0.91 -1.37
N CYS A 265 17.13 1.25 -0.46
CA CYS A 265 16.83 2.08 0.71
C CYS A 265 16.65 3.55 0.31
N TRP A 266 15.44 4.04 0.41
CA TRP A 266 15.14 5.47 0.21
C TRP A 266 15.68 6.31 1.39
N PRO A 267 16.23 7.50 1.16
CA PRO A 267 16.55 8.16 -0.12
C PRO A 267 17.96 7.84 -0.64
N ALA A 268 18.74 7.03 0.05
CA ALA A 268 20.16 6.83 -0.26
C ALA A 268 20.39 6.04 -1.56
N PHE A 269 19.61 5.00 -1.83
CA PHE A 269 19.73 4.11 -3.00
C PHE A 269 21.17 3.69 -3.32
N SER A 270 21.94 3.34 -2.30
CA SER A 270 23.36 3.00 -2.43
C SER A 270 23.64 1.60 -1.90
N PRO A 271 24.42 0.76 -2.64
CA PRO A 271 24.87 -0.53 -2.14
C PRO A 271 25.68 -0.45 -0.85
N ALA A 272 26.34 0.69 -0.61
CA ALA A 272 27.15 0.95 0.58
C ALA A 272 26.32 1.44 1.79
N THR A 273 25.06 1.79 1.57
CA THR A 273 24.19 2.36 2.62
C THR A 273 22.98 1.46 2.84
N PRO A 274 23.07 0.43 3.69
CA PRO A 274 21.92 -0.44 4.00
C PRO A 274 20.81 0.35 4.69
N CYS A 275 19.57 -0.16 4.59
CA CYS A 275 18.45 0.36 5.35
C CYS A 275 18.67 0.13 6.85
N ALA A 276 19.24 1.09 7.54
CA ALA A 276 19.31 1.08 9.00
C ALA A 276 17.89 1.17 9.59
N VAL A 277 17.02 1.95 8.94
CA VAL A 277 15.60 2.10 9.26
C VAL A 277 14.79 1.78 8.00
N GLU A 278 13.91 0.80 8.09
CA GLU A 278 13.03 0.37 6.99
C GLU A 278 11.76 1.21 6.91
N HIS A 279 11.26 1.72 8.05
CA HIS A 279 10.14 2.66 8.11
C HIS A 279 10.27 3.57 9.33
N ASP A 280 9.93 4.85 9.19
CA ASP A 280 10.09 5.86 10.23
C ASP A 280 8.77 6.58 10.53
N GLY A 281 8.37 6.66 11.82
CA GLY A 281 7.16 7.37 12.26
C GLY A 281 5.85 6.75 11.77
N GLY A 282 5.82 5.41 11.55
CA GLY A 282 4.63 4.71 11.08
C GLY A 282 3.60 4.46 12.19
N THR A 283 2.31 4.46 11.82
CA THR A 283 1.19 4.20 12.74
C THR A 283 0.34 3.04 12.26
N LEU A 284 0.11 2.06 13.14
CA LEU A 284 -0.88 1.00 12.97
C LEU A 284 -1.93 1.15 14.06
N ARG A 285 -3.17 1.51 13.69
CA ARG A 285 -4.24 1.71 14.69
C ARG A 285 -5.58 1.16 14.26
N ASN A 286 -6.35 0.72 15.25
CA ASN A 286 -7.70 0.23 15.05
C ASN A 286 -7.82 -0.88 14.00
N ASN A 287 -6.77 -1.69 13.75
CA ASN A 287 -6.85 -2.82 12.84
C ASN A 287 -7.37 -4.06 13.59
N ILE A 288 -8.08 -4.92 12.87
CA ILE A 288 -8.44 -6.27 13.29
C ILE A 288 -7.60 -7.24 12.48
N ILE A 289 -6.81 -8.10 13.14
CA ILE A 289 -5.90 -9.04 12.50
C ILE A 289 -6.15 -10.42 13.09
N ALA A 290 -6.44 -11.40 12.24
CA ALA A 290 -6.82 -12.72 12.69
C ALA A 290 -6.15 -13.85 11.90
N ALA A 291 -6.03 -15.02 12.53
CA ALA A 291 -5.61 -16.28 11.91
C ALA A 291 -4.27 -16.22 11.15
N CYS A 292 -3.31 -15.46 11.66
CA CYS A 292 -1.94 -15.44 11.12
C CYS A 292 -1.11 -16.54 11.80
N SER A 293 -0.42 -17.36 11.00
CA SER A 293 0.42 -18.45 11.53
C SER A 293 1.69 -17.96 12.24
N ASP A 294 2.00 -16.65 12.11
CA ASP A 294 3.05 -15.95 12.84
C ASP A 294 2.46 -14.69 13.48
N VAL A 295 3.22 -13.62 13.62
CA VAL A 295 2.76 -12.39 14.26
C VAL A 295 1.70 -11.67 13.44
N GLY A 296 0.74 -11.06 14.14
CA GLY A 296 -0.23 -10.18 13.50
C GLY A 296 0.40 -8.85 13.07
N ILE A 297 1.35 -8.33 13.87
CA ILE A 297 2.10 -7.10 13.56
C ILE A 297 3.60 -7.35 13.74
N TYR A 298 4.38 -6.97 12.73
CA TYR A 298 5.84 -7.12 12.71
C TYR A 298 6.54 -5.78 12.48
N LEU A 299 7.42 -5.39 13.40
CA LEU A 299 8.27 -4.22 13.30
C LEU A 299 9.69 -4.69 13.00
N ASN A 300 10.15 -4.54 11.76
CA ASN A 300 11.47 -4.93 11.30
C ASN A 300 12.26 -3.68 10.91
N ARG A 301 13.04 -3.14 11.84
CA ARG A 301 13.73 -1.85 11.69
C ARG A 301 12.75 -0.68 11.49
N GLY A 302 11.59 -0.76 12.13
CA GLY A 302 10.60 0.32 12.19
C GLY A 302 10.93 1.25 13.35
N ARG A 303 11.36 2.48 13.06
CA ARG A 303 11.70 3.50 14.07
C ARG A 303 10.50 4.35 14.39
N ASP A 304 10.37 4.77 15.65
CA ASP A 304 9.29 5.66 16.12
C ASP A 304 7.90 5.18 15.68
N SER A 305 7.63 3.89 15.92
CA SER A 305 6.41 3.23 15.47
C SER A 305 5.31 3.31 16.52
N HIS A 306 4.07 3.61 16.10
CA HIS A 306 2.91 3.75 16.97
C HIS A 306 1.91 2.62 16.73
N ILE A 307 1.76 1.69 17.69
CA ILE A 307 0.89 0.51 17.58
C ILE A 307 -0.26 0.67 18.57
N LEU A 308 -1.39 1.19 18.07
CA LEU A 308 -2.43 1.78 18.91
C LEU A 308 -3.79 1.06 18.72
N TYR A 309 -4.34 0.51 19.79
CA TYR A 309 -5.72 0.00 19.82
C TYR A 309 -6.05 -1.01 18.69
N ASN A 310 -5.12 -1.92 18.36
CA ASN A 310 -5.40 -3.02 17.46
C ASN A 310 -5.95 -4.23 18.22
N THR A 311 -6.75 -5.07 17.53
CA THR A 311 -7.20 -6.37 18.04
C THR A 311 -6.58 -7.49 17.20
N LEU A 312 -5.81 -8.39 17.83
CA LEU A 312 -5.12 -9.50 17.20
C LEU A 312 -5.61 -10.83 17.78
N VAL A 313 -6.19 -11.70 16.96
CA VAL A 313 -6.80 -12.97 17.37
C VAL A 313 -6.13 -14.13 16.65
N ALA A 314 -5.79 -15.19 17.38
CA ALA A 314 -5.11 -16.37 16.84
C ALA A 314 -3.85 -15.97 16.04
N THR A 315 -2.97 -15.18 16.67
CA THR A 315 -1.67 -14.75 16.15
C THR A 315 -0.62 -14.87 17.25
N ALA A 316 0.68 -14.91 16.88
CA ALA A 316 1.75 -14.86 17.87
C ALA A 316 1.89 -13.48 18.56
N GLY A 317 1.16 -12.47 18.11
CA GLY A 317 1.11 -11.14 18.71
C GLY A 317 1.85 -10.07 17.90
N ILE A 318 2.67 -9.26 18.59
CA ILE A 318 3.41 -8.13 18.01
C ILE A 318 4.89 -8.28 18.32
N ASP A 319 5.74 -8.28 17.29
CA ASP A 319 7.20 -8.32 17.43
C ASP A 319 7.82 -6.97 17.06
N PHE A 320 8.62 -6.44 17.98
CA PHE A 320 9.60 -5.39 17.74
C PHE A 320 10.96 -6.05 17.61
N ARG A 321 11.62 -5.92 16.44
CA ARG A 321 12.85 -6.65 16.14
C ARG A 321 13.92 -5.76 15.55
N PHE A 322 15.16 -6.03 15.97
CA PHE A 322 16.40 -5.30 15.65
C PHE A 322 16.56 -3.97 16.38
N ASP A 323 17.80 -3.61 16.61
CA ASP A 323 18.28 -2.50 17.45
C ASP A 323 17.79 -1.11 17.02
N THR A 324 17.46 -0.93 15.75
CA THR A 324 16.91 0.33 15.23
C THR A 324 15.38 0.41 15.36
N THR A 325 14.73 -0.66 15.78
CA THR A 325 13.27 -0.66 16.01
C THR A 325 12.95 -0.03 17.36
N THR A 326 12.15 1.04 17.30
CA THR A 326 11.66 1.76 18.48
C THR A 326 10.19 2.10 18.33
N GLY A 327 9.50 2.39 19.44
CA GLY A 327 8.11 2.87 19.36
C GLY A 327 7.30 2.70 20.64
N GLU A 328 5.99 2.65 20.47
CA GLU A 328 5.03 2.40 21.54
C GLU A 328 3.97 1.37 21.13
N ALA A 329 3.45 0.64 22.11
CA ALA A 329 2.29 -0.23 21.97
C ALA A 329 1.26 0.15 23.04
N VAL A 330 0.08 0.65 22.64
CA VAL A 330 -0.90 1.21 23.55
C VAL A 330 -2.30 0.68 23.26
N GLY A 331 -2.97 0.18 24.31
CA GLY A 331 -4.37 -0.20 24.25
C GLY A 331 -4.68 -1.39 23.32
N ASN A 332 -3.70 -2.20 22.93
CA ASN A 332 -3.92 -3.35 22.05
C ASN A 332 -4.51 -4.55 22.82
N LEU A 333 -5.36 -5.33 22.13
CA LEU A 333 -5.99 -6.56 22.65
C LEU A 333 -5.52 -7.73 21.80
N LEU A 334 -4.81 -8.73 22.38
CA LEU A 334 -4.23 -9.81 21.60
C LEU A 334 -4.14 -11.16 22.32
N THR A 335 -4.28 -12.23 21.54
CA THR A 335 -4.06 -13.61 22.01
C THR A 335 -2.57 -13.87 22.23
N GLY A 336 -1.69 -13.35 21.37
CA GLY A 336 -0.23 -13.49 21.46
C GLY A 336 0.42 -12.54 22.46
N GLN A 337 1.72 -12.30 22.28
CA GLN A 337 2.55 -11.49 23.16
C GLN A 337 3.07 -10.23 22.49
N LEU A 338 3.50 -9.25 23.31
CA LEU A 338 4.37 -8.16 22.88
C LEU A 338 5.82 -8.58 23.12
N ARG A 339 6.63 -8.66 22.07
CA ARG A 339 8.00 -9.15 22.18
C ARG A 339 9.01 -8.10 21.71
N MET A 340 10.11 -7.95 22.45
CA MET A 340 11.32 -7.26 22.03
C MET A 340 12.37 -8.29 21.67
N ARG A 341 12.92 -8.19 20.45
CA ARG A 341 13.93 -9.12 19.95
C ARG A 341 15.10 -8.36 19.33
N ASP A 342 16.28 -8.97 19.38
CA ASP A 342 17.47 -8.50 18.67
C ASP A 342 17.82 -7.02 18.94
N GLY A 343 17.63 -6.54 20.19
CA GLY A 343 17.97 -5.19 20.62
C GLY A 343 16.88 -4.13 20.42
N ALA A 344 15.71 -4.49 19.89
CA ALA A 344 14.57 -3.56 19.76
C ALA A 344 14.08 -3.04 21.12
N THR A 345 13.45 -1.86 21.11
CA THR A 345 12.85 -1.26 22.30
C THR A 345 11.47 -0.68 22.01
N PHE A 346 10.56 -0.77 22.98
CA PHE A 346 9.28 -0.06 22.94
C PHE A 346 8.78 0.28 24.35
N THR A 347 7.86 1.22 24.43
CA THR A 347 7.06 1.48 25.63
C THR A 347 5.67 0.87 25.48
N GLY A 348 5.12 0.30 26.56
CA GLY A 348 3.81 -0.36 26.52
C GLY A 348 2.89 0.11 27.63
N THR A 349 1.63 0.47 27.30
CA THR A 349 0.63 0.90 28.26
C THR A 349 -0.76 0.42 27.88
N GLY A 350 -1.51 -0.13 28.86
CA GLY A 350 -2.91 -0.51 28.70
C GLY A 350 -3.18 -1.63 27.69
N ASN A 351 -2.17 -2.43 27.34
CA ASN A 351 -2.35 -3.57 26.44
C ASN A 351 -2.89 -4.78 27.24
N ARG A 352 -3.72 -5.58 26.59
CA ARG A 352 -4.12 -6.89 27.05
C ARG A 352 -3.50 -7.96 26.17
N VAL A 353 -2.50 -8.66 26.71
CA VAL A 353 -1.68 -9.66 25.99
C VAL A 353 -1.93 -11.06 26.54
N GLY A 354 -1.72 -12.09 25.73
CA GLY A 354 -1.88 -13.49 26.13
C GLY A 354 -3.31 -13.83 26.51
N VAL A 355 -4.29 -13.12 25.93
CA VAL A 355 -5.71 -13.39 26.20
C VAL A 355 -6.08 -14.71 25.53
N PRO A 356 -6.61 -15.70 26.27
CA PRO A 356 -6.95 -16.99 25.68
C PRO A 356 -7.99 -16.89 24.55
N ASP A 357 -7.91 -17.71 23.53
CA ASP A 357 -8.87 -17.77 22.41
C ASP A 357 -10.30 -18.02 22.91
N THR A 358 -10.46 -18.79 24.02
CA THR A 358 -11.75 -19.04 24.66
C THR A 358 -12.43 -17.77 25.16
N MET A 359 -11.65 -16.75 25.56
CA MET A 359 -12.20 -15.45 25.95
C MET A 359 -12.71 -14.68 24.73
N PHE A 360 -11.94 -14.68 23.63
CA PHE A 360 -12.41 -14.07 22.39
C PHE A 360 -13.68 -14.74 21.87
N THR A 361 -13.75 -16.07 21.92
CA THR A 361 -14.96 -16.82 21.56
C THR A 361 -16.12 -16.51 22.51
N ALA A 362 -15.87 -16.24 23.78
CA ALA A 362 -16.92 -15.84 24.74
C ALA A 362 -17.42 -14.41 24.46
N TRP A 363 -16.57 -13.50 24.04
CA TRP A 363 -16.91 -12.09 23.81
C TRP A 363 -17.57 -11.84 22.46
N TYR A 364 -17.14 -12.54 21.40
CA TYR A 364 -17.45 -12.19 20.01
C TYR A 364 -18.06 -13.34 19.21
N GLN A 365 -18.72 -13.03 18.11
CA GLN A 365 -19.43 -14.00 17.27
C GLN A 365 -18.46 -14.99 16.60
N ASP A 366 -17.44 -14.48 15.89
CA ASP A 366 -16.41 -15.30 15.23
C ASP A 366 -15.11 -14.51 15.13
N ALA A 367 -14.43 -14.35 16.25
CA ALA A 367 -13.22 -13.55 16.34
C ALA A 367 -12.06 -14.10 15.47
N GLY A 368 -12.02 -15.42 15.27
CA GLY A 368 -11.02 -16.07 14.43
C GLY A 368 -11.09 -15.65 12.96
N HIS A 369 -12.25 -15.24 12.48
CA HIS A 369 -12.47 -14.70 11.14
C HIS A 369 -12.74 -13.18 11.15
N GLY A 370 -12.45 -12.49 12.26
CA GLY A 370 -12.56 -11.04 12.35
C GLY A 370 -13.97 -10.52 12.65
N ASP A 371 -14.97 -11.40 12.91
CA ASP A 371 -16.30 -10.97 13.34
C ASP A 371 -16.30 -10.67 14.84
N LEU A 372 -16.08 -9.41 15.16
CA LEU A 372 -16.05 -8.92 16.54
C LEU A 372 -17.40 -8.32 17.00
N ARG A 373 -18.52 -8.73 16.41
CA ARG A 373 -19.83 -8.42 16.98
C ARG A 373 -19.95 -9.05 18.36
N VAL A 374 -20.30 -8.23 19.35
CA VAL A 374 -20.39 -8.67 20.74
C VAL A 374 -21.50 -9.71 20.90
N ARG A 375 -21.19 -10.84 21.55
CA ARG A 375 -22.12 -11.90 21.92
C ARG A 375 -22.20 -12.15 23.43
N GLY A 376 -21.17 -11.77 24.16
CA GLY A 376 -21.08 -12.00 25.61
C GLY A 376 -20.65 -10.77 26.38
N ASP A 377 -20.24 -10.95 27.64
CA ASP A 377 -19.82 -9.86 28.50
C ASP A 377 -18.40 -9.36 28.18
N VAL A 378 -18.31 -8.13 27.74
CA VAL A 378 -17.05 -7.42 27.41
C VAL A 378 -16.68 -6.38 28.47
N ALA A 379 -17.34 -6.35 29.64
CA ALA A 379 -17.13 -5.34 30.69
C ALA A 379 -15.66 -5.17 31.09
N ALA A 380 -14.88 -6.26 31.07
CA ALA A 380 -13.45 -6.22 31.39
C ALA A 380 -12.59 -5.41 30.39
N LEU A 381 -13.11 -5.09 29.21
CA LEU A 381 -12.41 -4.31 28.18
C LEU A 381 -12.74 -2.82 28.24
N LEU A 382 -13.89 -2.45 28.85
CA LEU A 382 -14.39 -1.08 28.92
C LEU A 382 -13.48 -0.23 29.80
N GLY A 383 -13.06 0.92 29.29
CA GLY A 383 -12.21 1.87 30.03
C GLY A 383 -10.86 1.29 30.47
N ALA A 384 -10.44 0.16 29.94
CA ALA A 384 -9.18 -0.48 30.31
C ALA A 384 -7.95 0.07 29.55
N GLY A 385 -8.16 0.81 28.48
CA GLY A 385 -7.13 1.50 27.73
C GLY A 385 -6.97 2.96 28.13
N PRO A 386 -5.77 3.53 28.05
CA PRO A 386 -5.53 4.93 28.39
C PRO A 386 -6.20 5.89 27.40
N SER A 387 -6.51 7.11 27.86
CA SER A 387 -7.00 8.17 26.99
C SER A 387 -5.93 8.59 25.96
N ARG A 388 -6.32 8.75 24.69
CA ARG A 388 -5.43 9.16 23.59
C ARG A 388 -6.13 10.14 22.65
N THR A 389 -5.53 11.29 22.40
CA THR A 389 -6.08 12.31 21.50
C THR A 389 -5.84 12.02 20.02
N ASP A 390 -4.90 11.15 19.72
CA ASP A 390 -4.52 10.68 18.38
C ASP A 390 -5.25 9.41 17.93
N VAL A 391 -6.08 8.81 18.81
CA VAL A 391 -7.00 7.70 18.51
C VAL A 391 -8.43 8.18 18.67
N ARG A 392 -8.91 8.98 17.71
CA ARG A 392 -10.20 9.69 17.81
C ARG A 392 -11.40 8.81 17.49
N ASP A 393 -11.22 7.78 16.71
CA ASP A 393 -12.25 6.86 16.25
C ASP A 393 -11.88 5.40 16.54
N ASP A 394 -12.83 4.51 16.35
CA ASP A 394 -12.63 3.07 16.43
C ASP A 394 -12.55 2.44 15.02
N TYR A 395 -12.46 1.12 14.94
CA TYR A 395 -12.45 0.37 13.67
C TYR A 395 -13.62 0.73 12.75
N CYS A 396 -14.80 0.96 13.32
CA CYS A 396 -16.00 1.32 12.57
C CYS A 396 -16.12 2.82 12.23
N GLY A 397 -15.08 3.60 12.48
CA GLY A 397 -15.09 5.05 12.25
C GLY A 397 -15.96 5.84 13.23
N ARG A 398 -16.37 5.24 14.35
CA ARG A 398 -17.20 5.90 15.36
C ARG A 398 -16.30 6.66 16.33
N THR A 399 -16.65 7.91 16.60
CA THR A 399 -15.87 8.77 17.51
C THR A 399 -15.82 8.15 18.92
N ARG A 400 -14.61 7.87 19.41
CA ARG A 400 -14.39 7.37 20.76
C ARG A 400 -14.74 8.44 21.81
N PRO A 401 -15.30 8.05 22.95
CA PRO A 401 -15.61 8.99 24.03
C PRO A 401 -14.33 9.60 24.61
N GLY A 402 -14.42 10.75 25.24
CA GLY A 402 -13.31 11.28 26.05
C GLY A 402 -13.06 10.41 27.29
N GLY A 403 -11.81 10.36 27.75
CA GLY A 403 -11.40 9.60 28.93
C GLY A 403 -10.78 8.26 28.60
N ALA A 404 -10.91 7.28 29.50
CA ALA A 404 -10.37 5.93 29.32
C ALA A 404 -11.18 5.19 28.24
N LEU A 405 -10.47 4.55 27.30
CA LEU A 405 -11.04 3.91 26.12
C LEU A 405 -11.22 2.40 26.31
N THR A 406 -12.07 1.78 25.50
CA THR A 406 -12.10 0.32 25.40
C THR A 406 -10.80 -0.19 24.77
N VAL A 407 -10.19 -1.23 25.32
CA VAL A 407 -9.00 -1.89 24.79
C VAL A 407 -9.32 -2.60 23.46
N GLY A 408 -8.45 -2.49 22.48
CA GLY A 408 -8.62 -3.08 21.15
C GLY A 408 -9.28 -2.13 20.14
N ALA A 409 -9.54 -2.66 18.96
CA ALA A 409 -9.96 -1.89 17.79
C ALA A 409 -11.37 -1.29 17.89
N LEU A 410 -12.23 -1.83 18.74
CA LEU A 410 -13.64 -1.43 18.88
C LEU A 410 -13.89 -0.66 20.19
N GLU A 411 -14.75 0.35 20.10
CA GLU A 411 -15.28 1.04 21.28
C GLU A 411 -16.65 0.48 21.64
N HIS A 412 -16.67 -0.44 22.59
CA HIS A 412 -17.88 -1.18 22.95
C HIS A 412 -18.95 -0.35 23.67
N THR A 413 -18.57 0.79 24.26
CA THR A 413 -19.54 1.74 24.85
C THR A 413 -20.49 2.34 23.82
N LEU A 414 -20.13 2.28 22.52
CA LEU A 414 -20.93 2.73 21.40
C LEU A 414 -21.84 1.64 20.80
N GLY A 415 -21.92 0.47 21.44
CA GLY A 415 -22.67 -0.68 20.96
C GLY A 415 -21.90 -1.53 19.94
N SER A 416 -22.56 -2.54 19.38
CA SER A 416 -21.97 -3.39 18.34
C SER A 416 -21.81 -2.65 17.02
N CYS A 417 -20.76 -2.98 16.30
CA CYS A 417 -20.65 -2.67 14.88
C CYS A 417 -20.27 -3.93 14.08
N ILE A 418 -20.58 -3.94 12.80
CA ILE A 418 -20.30 -5.08 11.93
C ILE A 418 -18.88 -4.89 11.39
N THR A 419 -18.00 -5.85 11.64
CA THR A 419 -16.58 -5.78 11.27
C THR A 419 -16.26 -6.49 9.96
N LEU A 420 -17.21 -7.27 9.42
CA LEU A 420 -17.04 -8.02 8.19
C LEU A 420 -17.34 -7.18 6.93
N PRO A 421 -16.70 -7.47 5.80
CA PRO A 421 -16.97 -6.81 4.51
C PRO A 421 -18.43 -7.01 4.07
N GLY A 422 -18.95 -6.04 3.34
CA GLY A 422 -20.34 -6.06 2.84
C GLY A 422 -21.36 -5.49 3.82
N SER A 423 -20.95 -5.07 5.00
CA SER A 423 -21.82 -4.38 5.94
C SER A 423 -21.64 -2.88 5.83
N PRO A 424 -22.69 -2.08 5.74
CA PRO A 424 -22.54 -0.63 5.66
C PRO A 424 -21.86 -0.12 6.94
N VAL A 425 -20.66 0.40 6.79
CA VAL A 425 -20.02 1.18 7.84
C VAL A 425 -20.87 2.44 7.99
N GLY A 426 -21.52 2.59 9.12
CA GLY A 426 -22.31 3.79 9.41
C GLY A 426 -21.40 5.01 9.58
N GLY A 427 -21.03 5.61 8.48
CA GLY A 427 -20.28 6.87 8.38
C GLY A 427 -20.86 7.69 7.25
N SER A 428 -21.05 8.97 7.48
CA SER A 428 -21.80 9.92 6.66
C SER A 428 -21.12 10.34 5.35
N ASP A 429 -20.17 9.56 4.82
CA ASP A 429 -19.55 9.86 3.53
C ASP A 429 -19.67 8.62 2.63
N GLY A 430 -20.61 8.68 1.70
CA GLY A 430 -21.05 7.60 0.83
C GLY A 430 -19.93 6.97 0.00
N GLY A 431 -19.40 5.82 0.46
CA GLY A 431 -18.59 4.91 -0.34
C GLY A 431 -19.43 3.68 -0.74
N PRO A 432 -19.20 3.08 -1.92
CA PRO A 432 -20.00 1.98 -2.42
C PRO A 432 -19.82 0.71 -1.60
N VAL A 433 -20.95 0.03 -1.38
CA VAL A 433 -21.06 -1.26 -0.70
C VAL A 433 -20.61 -2.38 -1.64
N VAL A 434 -19.65 -3.21 -1.24
CA VAL A 434 -19.28 -4.43 -1.95
C VAL A 434 -20.31 -5.52 -1.61
N GLY A 435 -21.10 -5.96 -2.56
CA GLY A 435 -22.09 -7.03 -2.39
C GLY A 435 -21.42 -8.41 -2.29
N ALA A 436 -21.75 -9.18 -1.26
CA ALA A 436 -21.34 -10.57 -1.11
C ALA A 436 -22.42 -11.49 -1.68
N ASP A 437 -22.06 -12.34 -2.63
CA ASP A 437 -22.85 -13.51 -3.01
C ASP A 437 -22.53 -14.67 -2.05
N ALA A 438 -23.56 -15.13 -1.34
CA ALA A 438 -23.49 -16.26 -0.42
C ALA A 438 -23.59 -17.58 -1.21
N GLY A 439 -22.47 -18.28 -1.33
CA GLY A 439 -22.41 -19.66 -1.77
C GLY A 439 -22.29 -20.59 -0.57
N ALA A 440 -23.36 -21.30 -0.21
CA ALA A 440 -23.36 -22.35 0.81
C ALA A 440 -22.74 -23.63 0.24
N GLY A 441 -21.71 -24.16 0.92
CA GLY A 441 -21.15 -25.48 0.68
C GLY A 441 -20.80 -26.15 1.99
N SER A 442 -21.60 -27.14 2.39
CA SER A 442 -21.41 -28.05 3.53
C SER A 442 -20.37 -29.13 3.23
N GLY A 443 -19.55 -29.52 4.21
CA GLY A 443 -18.71 -30.71 4.13
C GLY A 443 -17.83 -30.95 5.34
N ASP A 444 -18.07 -32.10 5.97
CA ASP A 444 -17.60 -32.69 7.20
C ASP A 444 -16.09 -32.83 7.44
N GLY A 445 -15.71 -32.71 8.70
CA GLY A 445 -15.06 -33.64 9.63
C GLY A 445 -13.63 -34.14 9.36
N GLY A 446 -12.78 -33.95 10.37
CA GLY A 446 -11.56 -34.75 10.51
C GLY A 446 -10.56 -34.16 11.51
N ALA A 447 -10.55 -34.70 12.75
CA ALA A 447 -9.58 -34.37 13.79
C ALA A 447 -8.24 -35.09 13.55
N GLY A 448 -7.12 -34.43 13.87
CA GLY A 448 -5.82 -35.05 13.99
C GLY A 448 -4.82 -34.12 14.63
N GLY A 449 -4.46 -34.39 15.87
CA GLY A 449 -3.42 -33.65 16.62
C GLY A 449 -2.01 -34.06 16.18
N GLY A 450 -1.06 -33.15 16.44
CA GLY A 450 0.35 -33.41 16.23
C GLY A 450 1.21 -32.24 16.73
N ASP A 451 2.13 -32.60 17.58
CA ASP A 451 3.10 -31.88 18.40
C ASP A 451 3.75 -30.61 17.84
N ALA A 452 3.90 -29.65 18.77
CA ALA A 452 4.65 -28.41 18.63
C ALA A 452 6.16 -28.65 18.71
N GLY A 453 6.84 -28.51 17.58
CA GLY A 453 8.30 -28.38 17.53
C GLY A 453 8.69 -26.89 17.52
N ALA A 454 9.59 -26.48 18.40
CA ALA A 454 10.12 -25.14 18.49
C ALA A 454 10.84 -24.74 17.20
N PRO A 455 10.66 -23.54 16.66
CA PRO A 455 11.36 -23.10 15.46
C PRO A 455 12.80 -22.71 15.77
N GLY A 456 13.72 -23.32 15.02
CA GLY A 456 15.13 -22.95 14.98
C GLY A 456 15.31 -21.55 14.37
N ASP A 457 16.35 -20.87 14.82
CA ASP A 457 16.82 -19.59 14.30
C ASP A 457 17.17 -19.71 12.81
N ASP A 458 16.26 -19.25 11.95
CA ASP A 458 16.60 -19.00 10.55
C ASP A 458 16.43 -17.52 10.23
N SER A 459 17.58 -16.87 10.05
CA SER A 459 17.74 -15.52 9.53
C SER A 459 17.43 -15.46 8.02
N GLY A 460 16.20 -15.88 7.63
CA GLY A 460 15.71 -15.84 6.26
C GLY A 460 15.19 -14.45 5.90
N GLY A 461 16.08 -13.53 5.53
CA GLY A 461 15.66 -12.29 4.86
C GLY A 461 15.19 -12.61 3.44
N CYS A 462 14.03 -12.10 3.03
CA CYS A 462 13.64 -12.03 1.62
C CYS A 462 14.57 -11.07 0.86
N GLY A 463 15.78 -11.50 0.62
CA GLY A 463 16.72 -10.82 -0.25
C GLY A 463 16.86 -11.63 -1.53
N CYS A 464 16.79 -10.99 -2.69
CA CYS A 464 17.27 -11.57 -3.93
C CYS A 464 18.77 -11.89 -3.75
N ARG A 465 19.11 -13.09 -3.31
CA ARG A 465 20.49 -13.59 -3.33
C ARG A 465 20.83 -13.97 -4.76
N ALA A 466 21.77 -13.25 -5.36
CA ALA A 466 22.54 -13.77 -6.45
C ALA A 466 23.31 -15.00 -5.92
N GLY A 467 22.87 -16.21 -6.30
CA GLY A 467 23.49 -17.46 -5.86
C GLY A 467 24.90 -17.58 -6.39
N ARG A 468 25.89 -17.70 -5.50
CA ARG A 468 27.15 -18.36 -5.79
C ARG A 468 27.04 -19.80 -5.29
N GLY A 469 26.71 -20.69 -6.23
CA GLY A 469 26.81 -22.13 -6.05
C GLY A 469 27.69 -22.69 -7.16
N ALA A 470 28.79 -23.35 -6.79
CA ALA A 470 29.65 -24.04 -7.73
C ALA A 470 28.97 -25.32 -8.25
N GLY A 471 28.97 -25.50 -9.55
CA GLY A 471 28.86 -26.83 -10.17
C GLY A 471 27.71 -27.03 -11.15
N ALA A 472 28.06 -27.08 -12.43
CA ALA A 472 27.46 -27.80 -13.57
C ALA A 472 26.23 -27.19 -14.28
N THR A 473 26.54 -26.69 -15.47
CA THR A 473 25.84 -26.79 -16.77
C THR A 473 24.53 -26.04 -17.01
N THR A 474 24.67 -25.01 -17.86
CA THR A 474 23.85 -24.55 -19.00
C THR A 474 22.54 -23.79 -18.78
N ARG A 475 22.66 -22.45 -19.11
CA ARG A 475 21.70 -21.54 -19.81
C ARG A 475 20.49 -20.97 -19.03
N PRO A 476 20.10 -19.71 -19.42
CA PRO A 476 20.80 -18.40 -19.33
C PRO A 476 19.95 -17.36 -18.58
N ALA A 477 20.59 -16.56 -17.76
CA ALA A 477 20.04 -15.30 -17.26
C ALA A 477 20.37 -14.18 -18.30
N LEU A 478 19.46 -13.90 -19.21
CA LEU A 478 19.57 -12.81 -20.21
C LEU A 478 18.17 -12.25 -20.52
N ALA A 479 17.57 -11.54 -19.59
CA ALA A 479 16.36 -10.79 -19.88
C ALA A 479 16.37 -9.33 -19.38
N CYS A 480 17.28 -8.92 -18.49
CA CYS A 480 17.31 -7.53 -17.99
C CYS A 480 18.37 -6.61 -18.60
N ALA A 481 19.31 -7.14 -19.40
CA ALA A 481 20.37 -6.32 -20.04
C ALA A 481 20.07 -5.90 -21.50
N ALA A 482 19.04 -6.45 -22.13
CA ALA A 482 18.78 -6.21 -23.56
C ALA A 482 18.04 -4.90 -23.86
N LEU A 483 17.37 -4.26 -22.89
CA LEU A 483 16.65 -2.99 -23.14
C LEU A 483 17.53 -1.76 -23.09
N LEU A 484 18.69 -1.81 -22.43
CA LEU A 484 19.60 -0.64 -22.35
C LEU A 484 20.52 -0.50 -23.59
N LEU A 485 20.74 -1.58 -24.33
CA LEU A 485 21.64 -1.55 -25.50
C LEU A 485 20.95 -1.17 -26.83
N LEU A 486 19.63 -1.24 -26.91
CA LEU A 486 18.86 -0.87 -28.10
C LEU A 486 18.66 0.65 -28.26
N VAL A 487 18.77 1.43 -27.19
CA VAL A 487 18.65 2.90 -27.24
C VAL A 487 19.98 3.56 -27.63
N LEU A 488 21.11 2.97 -27.29
CA LEU A 488 22.44 3.49 -27.62
C LEU A 488 22.89 3.14 -29.05
N GLY A 489 22.38 2.05 -29.62
CA GLY A 489 22.72 1.63 -30.99
C GLY A 489 22.09 2.49 -32.10
N ARG A 490 20.94 3.12 -31.81
CA ARG A 490 20.25 3.99 -32.80
C ARG A 490 20.81 5.41 -32.91
N ARG A 491 21.55 5.90 -31.92
CA ARG A 491 22.20 7.23 -31.99
C ARG A 491 23.52 7.26 -32.80
N ARG A 492 24.20 6.11 -32.95
CA ARG A 492 25.46 6.07 -33.73
C ARG A 492 25.28 5.90 -35.26
N ARG A 493 24.08 5.52 -35.72
CA ARG A 493 23.82 5.39 -37.18
C ARG A 493 23.29 6.66 -37.88
N ARG A 494 22.98 7.73 -37.16
CA ARG A 494 22.57 9.01 -37.74
C ARG A 494 23.70 10.04 -37.91
N ALA A 495 24.89 9.78 -37.38
CA ALA A 495 26.04 10.67 -37.52
C ALA A 495 26.98 10.31 -38.70
N ALA A 496 26.72 9.22 -39.42
CA ALA A 496 27.57 8.77 -40.55
C ALA A 496 26.94 9.00 -41.93
N ALA A 497 25.80 9.71 -42.02
CA ALA A 497 25.12 10.02 -43.31
C ALA A 497 25.08 11.52 -43.62
N ALA A 498 25.93 12.35 -42.97
CA ALA A 498 26.10 13.76 -43.30
C ALA A 498 27.58 14.12 -43.29
N ARG A 499 28.34 13.54 -44.25
CA ARG A 499 29.58 14.06 -44.80
C ARG A 499 29.74 13.53 -46.21
#